data_45302233de2220c6d5aa543df2fb221c
#
_entry.id   45302233de2220c6d5aa543df2fb221c
#
_cell.length_a   1.000
_cell.length_b   1.000
_cell.length_c   1.000
_cell.angle_alpha   90.00
_cell.angle_beta   90.00
_cell.angle_gamma   90.00
#
_symmetry.space_group_name_H-M   'P 1'
#
loop_
_entity.id
_entity.type
_entity.pdbx_description
1 polymer ?
#
loop_
_entity_poly.entity_id
_entity_poly.type
_entity_poly.pdbx_seq_one_letter_code
_entity_poly.pdbx_strand_id
1 'polypeptide(L)'
;MIKQNFTTKVYPLKQFEGEYSEVAYAGDSQADDVIVFIHGALLTYKIMTMFEPYFRDYKLIFINCPSRGKSSDLDRDTHTLDDYATRIYDVLTQIVKEQQIKELSIVGYSMGGMIATRLLKYNTLPVSHLIYLHSAAKITPDASMLARLFTSESKRAVLKDEIKAVKNLPQYILDKTIYAQKENALDLVQFIAPIKTIITDMIYTINTDYLPDIDEIKQFPKILFMSGKEDQIIPYTDSQATLEKFKALGGETKEVIYPGIGHIDFPSVLETQSDRQTGVVDEIKAWISKK
;
A
#
# COMPACT_ATOMS: atom_id res chain seq x y z
N MET A 1 8.35 14.29 -22.64
CA MET A 1 7.81 13.14 -21.87
C MET A 1 8.97 12.26 -21.47
N ILE A 2 9.30 12.19 -20.19
CA ILE A 2 10.32 11.27 -19.69
C ILE A 2 9.67 9.89 -19.70
N LYS A 3 10.15 8.97 -20.54
CA LYS A 3 9.70 7.57 -20.52
C LYS A 3 10.02 7.01 -19.13
N GLN A 4 9.00 6.65 -18.38
CA GLN A 4 9.18 5.85 -17.17
C GLN A 4 9.67 4.47 -17.60
N ASN A 5 10.90 4.13 -17.26
CA ASN A 5 11.49 2.84 -17.58
C ASN A 5 11.16 1.85 -16.44
N PHE A 6 9.99 1.23 -16.53
CA PHE A 6 9.66 0.11 -15.65
C PHE A 6 10.04 -1.21 -16.30
N THR A 7 10.73 -2.05 -15.55
CA THR A 7 10.96 -3.44 -15.90
C THR A 7 10.08 -4.32 -15.03
N THR A 8 9.30 -5.22 -15.63
CA THR A 8 8.46 -6.15 -14.87
C THR A 8 9.06 -7.55 -14.91
N LYS A 9 9.03 -8.25 -13.77
CA LYS A 9 9.41 -9.64 -13.62
C LYS A 9 8.29 -10.40 -12.92
N VAL A 10 8.06 -11.63 -13.33
CA VAL A 10 7.13 -12.56 -12.69
C VAL A 10 7.97 -13.60 -11.96
N TYR A 11 7.76 -13.70 -10.65
CA TYR A 11 8.46 -14.64 -9.78
C TYR A 11 7.58 -15.84 -9.50
N PRO A 12 8.04 -17.07 -9.76
CA PRO A 12 7.38 -18.23 -9.20
C PRO A 12 7.50 -18.20 -7.67
N LEU A 13 6.40 -18.44 -6.98
CA LEU A 13 6.41 -18.52 -5.53
C LEU A 13 6.97 -19.87 -5.08
N LYS A 14 7.89 -19.86 -4.11
CA LYS A 14 8.59 -21.09 -3.69
C LYS A 14 7.75 -21.92 -2.72
N GLN A 15 6.91 -21.24 -1.94
CA GLN A 15 6.04 -21.89 -0.95
C GLN A 15 4.66 -22.25 -1.51
N PHE A 16 4.34 -21.79 -2.75
CA PHE A 16 3.03 -21.95 -3.37
C PHE A 16 3.20 -22.48 -4.81
N GLU A 17 3.17 -23.81 -4.96
CA GLU A 17 3.41 -24.46 -6.25
C GLU A 17 2.42 -23.99 -7.31
N GLY A 18 2.97 -23.61 -8.47
CA GLY A 18 2.17 -23.11 -9.61
C GLY A 18 1.69 -21.67 -9.48
N GLU A 19 1.96 -20.98 -8.37
CA GLU A 19 1.60 -19.57 -8.17
C GLU A 19 2.77 -18.63 -8.51
N TYR A 20 2.41 -17.39 -8.87
CA TYR A 20 3.35 -16.36 -9.33
C TYR A 20 3.03 -15.01 -8.70
N SER A 21 4.06 -14.16 -8.52
CA SER A 21 3.92 -12.76 -8.14
C SER A 21 4.57 -11.85 -9.19
N GLU A 22 3.82 -10.83 -9.63
CA GLU A 22 4.34 -9.79 -10.52
C GLU A 22 4.96 -8.66 -9.71
N VAL A 23 6.18 -8.29 -10.08
CA VAL A 23 6.96 -7.21 -9.47
C VAL A 23 7.45 -6.28 -10.56
N ALA A 24 7.30 -4.97 -10.37
CA ALA A 24 7.88 -3.97 -11.23
C ALA A 24 9.07 -3.29 -10.54
N TYR A 25 10.06 -2.93 -11.33
CA TYR A 25 11.29 -2.27 -10.91
C TYR A 25 11.44 -0.95 -11.62
N ALA A 26 11.97 0.05 -10.91
CA ALA A 26 12.35 1.35 -11.45
C ALA A 26 13.50 1.95 -10.64
N GLY A 27 13.90 3.17 -10.99
CA GLY A 27 15.00 3.88 -10.32
C GLY A 27 16.37 3.29 -10.66
N ASP A 28 17.34 3.52 -9.78
CA ASP A 28 18.71 3.02 -9.96
C ASP A 28 18.84 1.56 -9.48
N SER A 29 19.06 0.66 -10.42
CA SER A 29 19.24 -0.76 -10.12
C SER A 29 20.50 -1.08 -9.32
N GLN A 30 21.46 -0.14 -9.24
CA GLN A 30 22.72 -0.29 -8.52
C GLN A 30 22.66 0.37 -7.13
N ALA A 31 21.59 1.11 -6.81
CA ALA A 31 21.47 1.76 -5.51
C ALA A 31 21.42 0.71 -4.37
N ASP A 32 22.11 1.03 -3.28
CA ASP A 32 22.03 0.26 -2.03
C ASP A 32 20.73 0.56 -1.26
N ASP A 33 20.21 1.78 -1.40
CA ASP A 33 18.97 2.21 -0.76
C ASP A 33 17.77 1.67 -1.56
N VAL A 34 16.96 0.84 -0.93
CA VAL A 34 15.85 0.12 -1.56
C VAL A 34 14.52 0.54 -0.95
N ILE A 35 13.55 0.86 -1.81
CA ILE A 35 12.17 1.15 -1.39
C ILE A 35 11.22 0.16 -2.03
N VAL A 36 10.45 -0.54 -1.20
CA VAL A 36 9.38 -1.45 -1.61
C VAL A 36 8.04 -0.74 -1.43
N PHE A 37 7.23 -0.71 -2.49
CA PHE A 37 5.89 -0.15 -2.48
C PHE A 37 4.84 -1.26 -2.51
N ILE A 38 3.90 -1.21 -1.55
CA ILE A 38 2.76 -2.12 -1.46
C ILE A 38 1.48 -1.28 -1.55
N HIS A 39 0.68 -1.54 -2.57
CA HIS A 39 -0.53 -0.77 -2.88
C HIS A 39 -1.71 -1.12 -1.96
N GLY A 40 -2.74 -0.27 -1.96
CA GLY A 40 -3.98 -0.47 -1.25
C GLY A 40 -4.95 -1.46 -1.93
N ALA A 41 -6.05 -1.74 -1.24
CA ALA A 41 -7.20 -2.43 -1.81
C ALA A 41 -7.68 -1.74 -3.09
N LEU A 42 -8.39 -2.46 -3.95
CA LEU A 42 -8.95 -1.97 -5.21
C LEU A 42 -7.93 -1.61 -6.30
N LEU A 43 -6.64 -1.55 -5.98
CA LEU A 43 -5.60 -0.97 -6.82
C LEU A 43 -4.61 -2.04 -7.29
N THR A 44 -3.76 -1.66 -8.23
CA THR A 44 -2.55 -2.37 -8.63
C THR A 44 -1.30 -1.58 -8.21
N TYR A 45 -0.13 -2.18 -8.33
CA TYR A 45 1.14 -1.48 -8.04
C TYR A 45 1.29 -0.16 -8.80
N LYS A 46 0.61 -0.01 -9.93
CA LYS A 46 0.74 1.16 -10.80
C LYS A 46 0.36 2.47 -10.12
N ILE A 47 -0.54 2.44 -9.12
CA ILE A 47 -0.85 3.65 -8.36
C ILE A 47 0.38 4.18 -7.61
N MET A 48 1.25 3.28 -7.15
CA MET A 48 2.45 3.66 -6.41
C MET A 48 3.57 4.15 -7.34
N THR A 49 3.45 3.97 -8.66
CA THR A 49 4.46 4.46 -9.60
C THR A 49 4.54 5.97 -9.68
N MET A 50 3.58 6.69 -9.09
CA MET A 50 3.65 8.14 -8.94
C MET A 50 4.85 8.60 -8.10
N PHE A 51 5.42 7.73 -7.28
CA PHE A 51 6.61 8.03 -6.49
C PHE A 51 7.92 7.93 -7.30
N GLU A 52 7.93 7.22 -8.45
CA GLU A 52 9.15 7.00 -9.25
C GLU A 52 9.89 8.28 -9.59
N PRO A 53 9.24 9.37 -10.06
CA PRO A 53 9.97 10.58 -10.44
C PRO A 53 10.79 11.22 -9.32
N TYR A 54 10.41 10.96 -8.08
CA TYR A 54 11.00 11.56 -6.90
C TYR A 54 12.09 10.73 -6.24
N PHE A 55 12.14 9.42 -6.54
CA PHE A 55 13.05 8.47 -5.90
C PHE A 55 13.94 7.74 -6.91
N ARG A 56 14.35 8.41 -7.99
CA ARG A 56 15.14 7.80 -9.08
C ARG A 56 16.52 7.32 -8.66
N ASP A 57 17.07 7.92 -7.62
CA ASP A 57 18.35 7.55 -7.04
C ASP A 57 18.27 6.32 -6.12
N TYR A 58 17.08 5.79 -5.91
CA TYR A 58 16.81 4.59 -5.12
C TYR A 58 16.49 3.42 -6.05
N LYS A 59 16.71 2.21 -5.56
CA LYS A 59 16.16 1.00 -6.18
C LYS A 59 14.70 0.86 -5.75
N LEU A 60 13.79 0.92 -6.71
CA LEU A 60 12.35 0.90 -6.47
C LEU A 60 11.76 -0.45 -6.86
N ILE A 61 11.01 -1.04 -5.94
CA ILE A 61 10.34 -2.33 -6.09
C ILE A 61 8.84 -2.11 -5.84
N PHE A 62 8.02 -2.39 -6.84
CA PHE A 62 6.56 -2.26 -6.76
C PHE A 62 5.94 -3.64 -6.87
N ILE A 63 5.21 -4.07 -5.85
CA ILE A 63 4.65 -5.42 -5.77
C ILE A 63 3.15 -5.39 -6.04
N ASN A 64 2.67 -6.27 -6.93
CA ASN A 64 1.26 -6.56 -7.03
C ASN A 64 0.86 -7.58 -5.95
N CYS A 65 -0.21 -7.24 -5.23
CA CYS A 65 -0.88 -8.26 -4.42
C CYS A 65 -1.44 -9.36 -5.33
N PRO A 66 -1.77 -10.55 -4.79
CA PRO A 66 -2.43 -11.61 -5.54
C PRO A 66 -3.68 -11.16 -6.30
N SER A 67 -4.02 -11.83 -7.37
CA SER A 67 -5.17 -11.56 -8.25
C SER A 67 -5.10 -10.23 -9.02
N ARG A 68 -3.88 -9.70 -9.25
CA ARG A 68 -3.65 -8.46 -10.03
C ARG A 68 -2.54 -8.66 -11.05
N GLY A 69 -2.73 -8.06 -12.24
CA GLY A 69 -1.74 -8.14 -13.30
C GLY A 69 -1.42 -9.60 -13.64
N LYS A 70 -0.14 -9.97 -13.54
CA LYS A 70 0.35 -11.34 -13.74
C LYS A 70 0.55 -12.12 -12.43
N SER A 71 0.19 -11.55 -11.28
CA SER A 71 0.13 -12.31 -10.03
C SER A 71 -1.01 -13.31 -10.07
N SER A 72 -0.78 -14.51 -9.54
CA SER A 72 -1.77 -15.59 -9.55
C SER A 72 -3.06 -15.21 -8.86
N ASP A 73 -4.17 -15.66 -9.40
CA ASP A 73 -5.47 -15.58 -8.77
C ASP A 73 -5.50 -16.51 -7.55
N LEU A 74 -6.10 -16.02 -6.46
CA LEU A 74 -6.42 -16.84 -5.31
C LEU A 74 -7.86 -17.33 -5.42
N ASP A 75 -8.10 -18.54 -4.94
CA ASP A 75 -9.46 -19.04 -4.72
C ASP A 75 -10.10 -18.27 -3.55
N ARG A 76 -11.24 -17.64 -3.81
CA ARG A 76 -11.77 -16.55 -2.98
C ARG A 76 -12.60 -16.97 -1.79
N ASP A 77 -12.99 -18.21 -1.76
CA ASP A 77 -13.90 -18.69 -0.71
C ASP A 77 -13.16 -18.98 0.61
N THR A 78 -11.84 -19.06 0.57
CA THR A 78 -11.01 -19.50 1.71
C THR A 78 -9.85 -18.58 2.07
N HIS A 79 -9.58 -17.51 1.32
CA HIS A 79 -8.39 -16.68 1.51
C HIS A 79 -8.63 -15.45 2.39
N THR A 80 -7.56 -14.99 3.02
CA THR A 80 -7.52 -13.89 3.97
C THR A 80 -6.43 -12.89 3.57
N LEU A 81 -6.31 -11.77 4.29
CA LEU A 81 -5.19 -10.85 4.09
C LEU A 81 -3.82 -11.47 4.44
N ASP A 82 -3.81 -12.51 5.28
CA ASP A 82 -2.61 -13.32 5.56
C ASP A 82 -2.08 -14.02 4.31
N ASP A 83 -2.98 -14.48 3.44
CA ASP A 83 -2.59 -15.12 2.19
C ASP A 83 -1.89 -14.14 1.23
N TYR A 84 -2.30 -12.87 1.27
CA TYR A 84 -1.60 -11.82 0.54
C TYR A 84 -0.21 -11.57 1.13
N ALA A 85 -0.14 -11.44 2.45
CA ALA A 85 1.11 -11.19 3.16
C ALA A 85 2.13 -12.32 2.98
N THR A 86 1.70 -13.58 3.06
CA THR A 86 2.61 -14.74 2.88
C THR A 86 3.18 -14.84 1.47
N ARG A 87 2.41 -14.50 0.44
CA ARG A 87 2.89 -14.50 -0.95
C ARG A 87 3.83 -13.33 -1.23
N ILE A 88 3.53 -12.16 -0.68
CA ILE A 88 4.43 -10.99 -0.74
C ILE A 88 5.72 -11.28 0.03
N TYR A 89 5.63 -11.93 1.17
CA TYR A 89 6.79 -12.37 1.93
C TYR A 89 7.67 -13.33 1.15
N ASP A 90 7.08 -14.35 0.50
CA ASP A 90 7.83 -15.30 -0.33
C ASP A 90 8.60 -14.58 -1.44
N VAL A 91 7.94 -13.73 -2.23
CA VAL A 91 8.61 -13.02 -3.32
C VAL A 91 9.65 -12.02 -2.80
N LEU A 92 9.39 -11.30 -1.71
CA LEU A 92 10.37 -10.38 -1.13
C LEU A 92 11.61 -11.11 -0.61
N THR A 93 11.44 -12.26 0.04
CA THR A 93 12.55 -13.08 0.50
C THR A 93 13.42 -13.54 -0.67
N GLN A 94 12.82 -13.89 -1.81
CA GLN A 94 13.56 -14.23 -3.02
C GLN A 94 14.36 -13.03 -3.54
N ILE A 95 13.73 -11.85 -3.65
CA ILE A 95 14.35 -10.61 -4.16
C ILE A 95 15.51 -10.18 -3.25
N VAL A 96 15.29 -10.17 -1.92
CA VAL A 96 16.32 -9.83 -0.93
C VAL A 96 17.54 -10.72 -1.09
N LYS A 97 17.34 -12.02 -1.26
CA LYS A 97 18.43 -12.97 -1.46
C LYS A 97 19.12 -12.82 -2.83
N GLU A 98 18.35 -12.72 -3.92
CA GLU A 98 18.88 -12.59 -5.27
C GLU A 98 19.70 -11.31 -5.47
N GLN A 99 19.24 -10.20 -4.89
CA GLN A 99 19.86 -8.89 -5.06
C GLN A 99 20.77 -8.51 -3.88
N GLN A 100 20.96 -9.40 -2.91
CA GLN A 100 21.80 -9.18 -1.71
C GLN A 100 21.43 -7.90 -0.93
N ILE A 101 20.12 -7.61 -0.84
CA ILE A 101 19.61 -6.42 -0.17
C ILE A 101 19.87 -6.54 1.34
N LYS A 102 20.62 -5.60 1.92
CA LYS A 102 20.96 -5.57 3.35
C LYS A 102 19.95 -4.79 4.17
N GLU A 103 19.37 -3.77 3.59
CA GLU A 103 18.35 -2.92 4.21
C GLU A 103 17.32 -2.51 3.16
N LEU A 104 16.07 -2.41 3.57
CA LEU A 104 14.99 -1.89 2.73
C LEU A 104 13.98 -1.08 3.54
N SER A 105 13.37 -0.12 2.88
CA SER A 105 12.22 0.64 3.37
C SER A 105 10.95 0.10 2.73
N ILE A 106 9.85 0.03 3.49
CA ILE A 106 8.53 -0.33 2.94
C ILE A 106 7.61 0.88 3.03
N VAL A 107 6.98 1.23 1.91
CA VAL A 107 5.87 2.19 1.85
C VAL A 107 4.60 1.40 1.58
N GLY A 108 3.74 1.28 2.60
CA GLY A 108 2.47 0.59 2.52
C GLY A 108 1.31 1.58 2.48
N TYR A 109 0.57 1.61 1.37
CA TYR A 109 -0.62 2.43 1.24
C TYR A 109 -1.87 1.64 1.62
N SER A 110 -2.71 2.18 2.54
CA SER A 110 -3.98 1.57 2.91
C SER A 110 -3.80 0.10 3.33
N MET A 111 -4.48 -0.87 2.72
CA MET A 111 -4.29 -2.31 2.90
C MET A 111 -2.79 -2.72 2.84
N GLY A 112 -1.99 -2.03 2.03
CA GLY A 112 -0.55 -2.31 1.91
C GLY A 112 0.24 -2.09 3.20
N GLY A 113 -0.16 -1.16 4.05
CA GLY A 113 0.46 -0.96 5.38
C GLY A 113 0.06 -2.07 6.36
N MET A 114 -1.18 -2.57 6.29
CA MET A 114 -1.59 -3.76 7.06
C MET A 114 -0.74 -4.98 6.68
N ILE A 115 -0.60 -5.22 5.38
CA ILE A 115 0.28 -6.29 4.86
C ILE A 115 1.70 -6.10 5.37
N ALA A 116 2.25 -4.88 5.32
CA ALA A 116 3.59 -4.58 5.81
C ALA A 116 3.74 -4.86 7.32
N THR A 117 2.73 -4.59 8.14
CA THR A 117 2.71 -4.99 9.57
C THR A 117 2.90 -6.50 9.70
N ARG A 118 2.17 -7.28 8.93
CA ARG A 118 2.27 -8.74 8.94
C ARG A 118 3.64 -9.23 8.47
N LEU A 119 4.26 -8.54 7.49
CA LEU A 119 5.61 -8.86 7.03
C LEU A 119 6.65 -8.69 8.14
N LEU A 120 6.53 -7.66 8.99
CA LEU A 120 7.45 -7.45 10.12
C LEU A 120 7.41 -8.61 11.13
N LYS A 121 6.25 -9.22 11.36
CA LYS A 121 6.09 -10.36 12.27
C LYS A 121 6.98 -11.54 11.91
N TYR A 122 7.31 -11.75 10.64
CA TYR A 122 8.20 -12.84 10.22
C TYR A 122 9.65 -12.66 10.69
N ASN A 123 10.06 -11.43 11.06
CA ASN A 123 11.37 -11.13 11.65
C ASN A 123 12.59 -11.56 10.80
N THR A 124 12.47 -11.66 9.50
CA THR A 124 13.51 -12.17 8.60
C THR A 124 13.85 -11.23 7.44
N LEU A 125 12.95 -10.30 7.10
CA LEU A 125 13.23 -9.27 6.12
C LEU A 125 14.03 -8.14 6.75
N PRO A 126 15.05 -7.59 6.05
CA PRO A 126 15.89 -6.51 6.58
C PRO A 126 15.21 -5.14 6.48
N VAL A 127 14.04 -5.00 7.10
CA VAL A 127 13.25 -3.76 7.06
C VAL A 127 13.83 -2.75 8.03
N SER A 128 14.38 -1.66 7.53
CA SER A 128 14.91 -0.55 8.34
C SER A 128 13.87 0.54 8.59
N HIS A 129 12.96 0.75 7.63
CA HIS A 129 11.91 1.77 7.74
C HIS A 129 10.57 1.21 7.26
N LEU A 130 9.48 1.52 7.98
CA LEU A 130 8.12 1.28 7.55
C LEU A 130 7.35 2.59 7.52
N ILE A 131 6.77 2.89 6.36
CA ILE A 131 5.95 4.07 6.13
C ILE A 131 4.50 3.61 5.94
N TYR A 132 3.64 3.97 6.90
CA TYR A 132 2.19 3.86 6.76
C TYR A 132 1.67 5.09 6.04
N LEU A 133 1.23 4.91 4.81
CA LEU A 133 0.61 5.97 4.03
C LEU A 133 -0.91 5.75 4.05
N HIS A 134 -1.64 6.58 4.77
CA HIS A 134 -3.09 6.43 4.98
C HIS A 134 -3.45 4.99 5.39
N SER A 135 -2.80 4.47 6.42
CA SER A 135 -2.90 3.07 6.83
C SER A 135 -2.79 2.89 8.34
N ALA A 136 -3.16 1.70 8.79
CA ALA A 136 -3.09 1.24 10.17
C ALA A 136 -2.86 -0.28 10.20
N ALA A 137 -2.60 -0.87 11.37
CA ALA A 137 -2.54 -2.33 11.53
C ALA A 137 -3.93 -2.98 11.65
N LYS A 138 -4.95 -2.17 11.95
CA LYS A 138 -6.35 -2.56 12.03
C LYS A 138 -7.21 -1.43 11.49
N ILE A 139 -8.31 -1.77 10.83
CA ILE A 139 -9.33 -0.82 10.40
C ILE A 139 -10.61 -1.13 11.14
N THR A 140 -11.17 -0.12 11.80
CA THR A 140 -12.46 -0.20 12.49
C THR A 140 -13.52 0.43 11.61
N PRO A 141 -14.30 -0.36 10.85
CA PRO A 141 -15.32 0.20 9.98
C PRO A 141 -16.42 0.87 10.79
N ASP A 142 -16.90 2.00 10.33
CA ASP A 142 -18.09 2.60 10.93
C ASP A 142 -19.35 1.76 10.65
N ALA A 143 -20.40 1.97 11.47
CA ALA A 143 -21.64 1.22 11.36
C ALA A 143 -22.33 1.42 9.99
N SER A 144 -22.13 2.55 9.33
CA SER A 144 -22.71 2.86 8.02
C SER A 144 -21.99 2.08 6.91
N MET A 145 -20.69 1.92 7.00
CA MET A 145 -19.89 1.10 6.09
C MET A 145 -20.26 -0.38 6.24
N LEU A 146 -20.40 -0.88 7.47
CA LEU A 146 -20.86 -2.25 7.75
C LEU A 146 -22.30 -2.49 7.25
N ALA A 147 -23.21 -1.55 7.49
CA ALA A 147 -24.58 -1.65 7.00
C ALA A 147 -24.65 -1.76 5.47
N ARG A 148 -23.78 -1.05 4.76
CA ARG A 148 -23.69 -1.14 3.28
C ARG A 148 -23.16 -2.48 2.80
N LEU A 149 -22.30 -3.16 3.57
CA LEU A 149 -21.70 -4.44 3.19
C LEU A 149 -22.60 -5.65 3.49
N PHE A 150 -23.47 -5.57 4.49
CA PHE A 150 -24.15 -6.77 5.03
C PHE A 150 -25.66 -6.89 4.74
N THR A 151 -26.35 -5.90 4.20
CA THR A 151 -27.76 -6.05 3.84
C THR A 151 -27.94 -6.53 2.38
N SER A 152 -28.90 -7.44 2.14
CA SER A 152 -29.11 -8.03 0.81
C SER A 152 -29.61 -7.05 -0.25
N GLU A 153 -30.34 -6.01 0.14
CA GLU A 153 -30.72 -4.90 -0.74
C GLU A 153 -29.54 -3.96 -0.99
N SER A 154 -28.72 -3.72 0.04
CA SER A 154 -27.52 -2.92 -0.11
C SER A 154 -26.42 -3.66 -0.88
N LYS A 155 -26.31 -4.98 -0.88
CA LYS A 155 -25.34 -5.68 -1.74
C LYS A 155 -25.54 -5.35 -3.22
N ARG A 156 -26.79 -5.19 -3.68
CA ARG A 156 -27.09 -4.75 -5.05
C ARG A 156 -26.88 -3.23 -5.24
N ALA A 157 -27.19 -2.41 -4.23
CA ALA A 157 -26.99 -0.96 -4.28
C ALA A 157 -25.50 -0.62 -4.14
N VAL A 158 -24.78 -1.24 -3.20
CA VAL A 158 -23.33 -1.12 -3.04
C VAL A 158 -22.64 -1.60 -4.31
N LEU A 159 -23.03 -2.75 -4.89
CA LEU A 159 -22.47 -3.20 -6.16
C LEU A 159 -22.73 -2.21 -7.31
N LYS A 160 -23.89 -1.56 -7.34
CA LYS A 160 -24.20 -0.50 -8.30
C LYS A 160 -23.46 0.80 -8.02
N ASP A 161 -23.38 1.20 -6.75
CA ASP A 161 -22.71 2.43 -6.33
C ASP A 161 -21.18 2.26 -6.39
N GLU A 162 -20.65 1.07 -6.09
CA GLU A 162 -19.25 0.75 -6.29
C GLU A 162 -18.87 0.61 -7.76
N ILE A 163 -19.70 0.00 -8.60
CA ILE A 163 -19.50 0.01 -10.05
C ILE A 163 -19.51 1.46 -10.56
N LYS A 164 -20.35 2.33 -10.01
CA LYS A 164 -20.40 3.75 -10.35
C LYS A 164 -19.19 4.51 -9.76
N ALA A 165 -18.80 4.22 -8.52
CA ALA A 165 -17.61 4.76 -7.88
C ALA A 165 -16.33 4.27 -8.57
N VAL A 166 -16.25 2.98 -8.90
CA VAL A 166 -15.15 2.40 -9.70
C VAL A 166 -15.13 2.99 -11.12
N LYS A 167 -16.27 3.28 -11.72
CA LYS A 167 -16.33 4.00 -13.01
C LYS A 167 -15.91 5.47 -12.90
N ASN A 168 -16.13 6.09 -11.74
CA ASN A 168 -15.78 7.49 -11.48
C ASN A 168 -14.39 7.63 -10.82
N LEU A 169 -13.87 6.55 -10.20
CA LEU A 169 -12.53 6.52 -9.60
C LEU A 169 -11.43 6.89 -10.60
N PRO A 170 -11.46 6.42 -11.87
CA PRO A 170 -10.54 6.88 -12.88
C PRO A 170 -10.56 8.40 -13.05
N GLN A 171 -11.74 8.99 -13.18
CA GLN A 171 -11.88 10.45 -13.34
C GLN A 171 -11.42 11.18 -12.08
N TYR A 172 -11.74 10.66 -10.89
CA TYR A 172 -11.30 11.24 -9.63
C TYR A 172 -9.78 11.18 -9.48
N ILE A 173 -9.15 10.06 -9.82
CA ILE A 173 -7.69 9.92 -9.84
C ILE A 173 -7.09 10.88 -10.87
N LEU A 174 -7.68 11.00 -12.06
CA LEU A 174 -7.26 11.96 -13.08
C LEU A 174 -7.34 13.40 -12.59
N ASP A 175 -8.46 13.78 -12.00
CA ASP A 175 -8.72 15.15 -11.56
C ASP A 175 -7.83 15.57 -10.39
N LYS A 176 -7.36 14.61 -9.60
CA LYS A 176 -6.60 14.84 -8.35
C LYS A 176 -5.10 14.54 -8.46
N THR A 177 -4.63 13.92 -9.54
CA THR A 177 -3.23 13.52 -9.71
C THR A 177 -2.54 14.29 -10.83
N ILE A 178 -1.19 14.25 -10.81
CA ILE A 178 -0.34 14.69 -11.94
C ILE A 178 -0.65 13.96 -13.26
N TYR A 179 -1.50 12.93 -13.24
CA TYR A 179 -2.01 12.23 -14.42
C TYR A 179 -3.20 12.93 -15.10
N ALA A 180 -3.73 14.03 -14.54
CA ALA A 180 -4.80 14.84 -15.12
C ALA A 180 -4.51 15.34 -16.56
N GLN A 181 -3.29 15.17 -17.05
CA GLN A 181 -2.87 15.54 -18.40
C GLN A 181 -2.84 14.36 -19.40
N LYS A 182 -3.23 13.13 -19.01
CA LYS A 182 -3.24 11.98 -19.91
C LYS A 182 -4.64 11.69 -20.46
N GLU A 183 -4.75 11.82 -21.76
CA GLU A 183 -6.00 11.85 -22.55
C GLU A 183 -6.76 10.52 -22.70
N ASN A 184 -6.40 9.42 -22.02
CA ASN A 184 -7.01 8.11 -22.30
C ASN A 184 -7.57 7.42 -21.05
N ALA A 185 -8.90 7.32 -20.97
CA ALA A 185 -9.61 6.53 -19.96
C ALA A 185 -9.18 5.04 -19.91
N LEU A 186 -8.67 4.49 -21.03
CA LEU A 186 -8.13 3.12 -21.10
C LEU A 186 -6.85 2.94 -20.27
N ASP A 187 -6.07 4.00 -20.08
CA ASP A 187 -4.85 3.94 -19.26
C ASP A 187 -5.15 3.82 -17.76
N LEU A 188 -6.36 4.14 -17.35
CA LEU A 188 -6.76 4.13 -15.93
C LEU A 188 -7.19 2.75 -15.44
N VAL A 189 -7.74 1.93 -16.33
CA VAL A 189 -8.14 0.54 -16.00
C VAL A 189 -6.94 -0.25 -15.45
N GLN A 190 -5.74 0.09 -15.87
CA GLN A 190 -4.53 -0.56 -15.38
C GLN A 190 -4.17 -0.27 -13.90
N PHE A 191 -4.73 0.80 -13.33
CA PHE A 191 -4.51 1.16 -11.90
C PHE A 191 -5.47 0.44 -10.97
N ILE A 192 -6.55 -0.13 -11.51
CA ILE A 192 -7.64 -0.72 -10.73
C ILE A 192 -7.53 -2.24 -10.78
N ALA A 193 -7.74 -2.88 -9.63
CA ALA A 193 -7.83 -4.33 -9.53
C ALA A 193 -9.05 -4.87 -10.30
N PRO A 194 -9.04 -6.14 -10.72
CA PRO A 194 -10.24 -6.77 -11.29
C PRO A 194 -11.43 -6.62 -10.34
N ILE A 195 -12.61 -6.27 -10.88
CA ILE A 195 -13.85 -6.02 -10.09
C ILE A 195 -14.12 -7.15 -9.09
N LYS A 196 -13.85 -8.37 -9.53
CA LYS A 196 -13.99 -9.56 -8.66
C LYS A 196 -13.12 -9.51 -7.40
N THR A 197 -12.00 -8.81 -7.38
CA THR A 197 -11.05 -8.71 -6.27
C THR A 197 -11.42 -7.59 -5.30
N ILE A 198 -12.15 -6.59 -5.77
CA ILE A 198 -12.47 -5.38 -5.01
C ILE A 198 -13.24 -5.69 -3.73
N ILE A 199 -14.32 -6.46 -3.85
CA ILE A 199 -15.18 -6.83 -2.69
C ILE A 199 -14.38 -7.68 -1.70
N THR A 200 -13.61 -8.61 -2.23
CA THR A 200 -12.75 -9.51 -1.43
C THR A 200 -11.71 -8.74 -0.63
N ASP A 201 -11.04 -7.78 -1.26
CA ASP A 201 -10.05 -6.93 -0.59
C ASP A 201 -10.66 -6.15 0.57
N MET A 202 -11.82 -5.54 0.34
CA MET A 202 -12.52 -4.77 1.38
C MET A 202 -12.90 -5.66 2.57
N ILE A 203 -13.48 -6.84 2.30
CA ILE A 203 -13.86 -7.80 3.34
C ILE A 203 -12.63 -8.24 4.14
N TYR A 204 -11.54 -8.60 3.47
CA TYR A 204 -10.31 -9.04 4.14
C TYR A 204 -9.70 -7.92 4.97
N THR A 205 -9.64 -6.71 4.43
CA THR A 205 -9.09 -5.54 5.11
C THR A 205 -9.88 -5.22 6.39
N ILE A 206 -11.22 -5.22 6.33
CA ILE A 206 -12.09 -4.91 7.48
C ILE A 206 -12.05 -6.02 8.54
N ASN A 207 -11.95 -7.28 8.14
CA ASN A 207 -11.97 -8.42 9.05
C ASN A 207 -10.58 -8.75 9.63
N THR A 208 -9.54 -8.01 9.27
CA THR A 208 -8.17 -8.27 9.72
C THR A 208 -7.79 -7.34 10.86
N ASP A 209 -7.19 -7.92 11.90
CA ASP A 209 -6.60 -7.20 13.03
C ASP A 209 -5.16 -7.67 13.24
N TYR A 210 -4.21 -6.81 12.86
CA TYR A 210 -2.78 -7.04 13.04
C TYR A 210 -2.16 -6.27 14.21
N LEU A 211 -2.98 -5.59 15.03
CA LEU A 211 -2.47 -4.96 16.26
C LEU A 211 -1.77 -5.96 17.20
N PRO A 212 -2.30 -7.19 17.42
CA PRO A 212 -1.61 -8.19 18.23
C PRO A 212 -0.28 -8.65 17.62
N ASP A 213 -0.13 -8.63 16.29
CA ASP A 213 1.09 -9.05 15.62
C ASP A 213 2.29 -8.17 15.96
N ILE A 214 2.05 -6.91 16.31
CA ILE A 214 3.09 -5.95 16.70
C ILE A 214 3.84 -6.45 17.96
N ASP A 215 3.19 -7.17 18.87
CA ASP A 215 3.83 -7.77 20.06
C ASP A 215 4.85 -8.86 19.71
N GLU A 216 4.76 -9.43 18.51
CA GLU A 216 5.64 -10.52 18.08
C GLU A 216 6.84 -10.04 17.26
N ILE A 217 6.92 -8.72 16.95
CA ILE A 217 8.03 -8.13 16.22
C ILE A 217 9.24 -8.02 17.15
N LYS A 218 10.34 -8.65 16.78
CA LYS A 218 11.58 -8.69 17.59
C LYS A 218 12.45 -7.47 17.43
N GLN A 219 12.43 -6.87 16.24
CA GLN A 219 13.21 -5.68 15.93
C GLN A 219 12.32 -4.71 15.14
N PHE A 220 12.04 -3.56 15.76
CA PHE A 220 11.25 -2.53 15.11
C PHE A 220 12.07 -1.76 14.10
N PRO A 221 11.56 -1.57 12.87
CA PRO A 221 12.07 -0.54 11.98
C PRO A 221 11.72 0.85 12.53
N LYS A 222 12.32 1.90 11.96
CA LYS A 222 11.82 3.27 12.16
C LYS A 222 10.49 3.43 11.44
N ILE A 223 9.48 3.98 12.10
CA ILE A 223 8.10 3.98 11.60
C ILE A 223 7.60 5.41 11.38
N LEU A 224 7.14 5.68 10.16
CA LEU A 224 6.50 6.94 9.78
C LEU A 224 5.02 6.70 9.49
N PHE A 225 4.15 7.40 10.22
CA PHE A 225 2.73 7.45 9.94
C PHE A 225 2.39 8.75 9.21
N MET A 226 1.71 8.62 8.08
CA MET A 226 1.25 9.74 7.26
C MET A 226 -0.25 9.56 7.00
N SER A 227 -1.06 10.39 7.64
CA SER A 227 -2.53 10.25 7.64
C SER A 227 -3.21 11.53 7.20
N GLY A 228 -4.28 11.41 6.44
CA GLY A 228 -5.23 12.50 6.21
C GLY A 228 -6.15 12.64 7.40
N LYS A 229 -6.37 13.88 7.85
CA LYS A 229 -7.24 14.13 9.01
C LYS A 229 -8.70 13.80 8.71
N GLU A 230 -9.12 13.97 7.47
CA GLU A 230 -10.48 13.72 6.96
C GLU A 230 -10.61 12.35 6.27
N ASP A 231 -9.69 11.43 6.57
CA ASP A 231 -9.76 10.06 6.06
C ASP A 231 -10.96 9.32 6.68
N GLN A 232 -11.95 9.01 5.82
CA GLN A 232 -13.18 8.31 6.21
C GLN A 232 -13.11 6.80 6.00
N ILE A 233 -12.06 6.30 5.35
CA ILE A 233 -11.88 4.87 5.07
C ILE A 233 -11.01 4.24 6.15
N ILE A 234 -9.89 4.87 6.47
CA ILE A 234 -9.07 4.50 7.64
C ILE A 234 -9.13 5.67 8.62
N PRO A 235 -10.01 5.60 9.62
CA PRO A 235 -10.13 6.65 10.61
C PRO A 235 -8.78 6.97 11.24
N TYR A 236 -8.52 8.24 11.45
CA TYR A 236 -7.28 8.70 12.09
C TYR A 236 -7.02 8.01 13.43
N THR A 237 -8.09 7.68 14.18
CA THR A 237 -8.00 6.94 15.43
C THR A 237 -7.37 5.56 15.30
N ASP A 238 -7.53 4.88 14.16
CA ASP A 238 -6.94 3.57 13.91
C ASP A 238 -5.44 3.68 13.62
N SER A 239 -5.04 4.72 12.88
CA SER A 239 -3.62 5.05 12.70
C SER A 239 -2.96 5.39 14.03
N GLN A 240 -3.63 6.19 14.89
CA GLN A 240 -3.15 6.51 16.23
C GLN A 240 -3.02 5.26 17.10
N ALA A 241 -4.02 4.36 17.12
CA ALA A 241 -3.95 3.14 17.90
C ALA A 241 -2.75 2.28 17.50
N THR A 242 -2.46 2.20 16.21
CA THR A 242 -1.28 1.50 15.69
C THR A 242 0.02 2.18 16.11
N LEU A 243 0.09 3.51 15.97
CA LEU A 243 1.24 4.33 16.37
C LEU A 243 1.55 4.16 17.86
N GLU A 244 0.54 4.29 18.73
CA GLU A 244 0.70 4.18 20.17
C GLU A 244 1.13 2.75 20.58
N LYS A 245 0.66 1.73 19.87
CA LYS A 245 1.11 0.36 20.09
C LYS A 245 2.61 0.21 19.82
N PHE A 246 3.14 0.74 18.71
CA PHE A 246 4.57 0.74 18.43
C PHE A 246 5.37 1.54 19.45
N LYS A 247 4.90 2.72 19.85
CA LYS A 247 5.55 3.55 20.88
C LYS A 247 5.63 2.82 22.22
N ALA A 248 4.53 2.18 22.63
CA ALA A 248 4.47 1.46 23.90
C ALA A 248 5.48 0.30 23.97
N LEU A 249 5.87 -0.24 22.83
CA LEU A 249 6.86 -1.31 22.70
C LEU A 249 8.29 -0.79 22.41
N GLY A 250 8.50 0.52 22.45
CA GLY A 250 9.80 1.16 22.26
C GLY A 250 10.20 1.41 20.81
N GLY A 251 9.28 1.32 19.87
CA GLY A 251 9.53 1.66 18.46
C GLY A 251 9.78 3.15 18.25
N GLU A 252 10.78 3.50 17.42
CA GLU A 252 11.00 4.88 16.96
C GLU A 252 9.92 5.25 15.95
N THR A 253 9.09 6.25 16.28
CA THR A 253 7.94 6.62 15.45
C THR A 253 7.90 8.12 15.18
N LYS A 254 7.39 8.48 13.99
CA LYS A 254 7.01 9.85 13.63
C LYS A 254 5.60 9.84 13.04
N GLU A 255 4.84 10.89 13.32
CA GLU A 255 3.52 11.11 12.76
C GLU A 255 3.48 12.41 11.96
N VAL A 256 2.81 12.36 10.80
CA VAL A 256 2.50 13.52 9.96
C VAL A 256 1.02 13.46 9.59
N ILE A 257 0.28 14.51 9.96
CA ILE A 257 -1.16 14.61 9.70
C ILE A 257 -1.39 15.70 8.66
N TYR A 258 -2.13 15.38 7.61
CA TYR A 258 -2.51 16.30 6.55
C TYR A 258 -3.95 16.78 6.72
N PRO A 259 -4.16 18.05 7.17
CA PRO A 259 -5.50 18.63 7.27
C PRO A 259 -6.15 18.76 5.88
N GLY A 260 -7.46 18.53 5.80
CA GLY A 260 -8.24 18.62 4.56
C GLY A 260 -8.00 17.46 3.58
N ILE A 261 -7.27 16.42 3.97
CA ILE A 261 -6.90 15.29 3.10
C ILE A 261 -7.69 14.05 3.53
N GLY A 262 -8.42 13.47 2.59
CA GLY A 262 -9.10 12.18 2.72
C GLY A 262 -8.22 11.03 2.26
N HIS A 263 -8.78 9.80 2.27
CA HIS A 263 -8.04 8.58 2.01
C HIS A 263 -7.34 8.55 0.65
N ILE A 264 -8.03 8.99 -0.39
CA ILE A 264 -7.54 8.95 -1.78
C ILE A 264 -6.95 10.29 -2.25
N ASP A 265 -6.92 11.30 -1.37
CA ASP A 265 -6.46 12.65 -1.71
C ASP A 265 -4.94 12.84 -1.53
N PHE A 266 -4.22 11.85 -0.99
CA PHE A 266 -2.78 11.96 -0.74
C PHE A 266 -1.95 12.38 -1.97
N PRO A 267 -2.34 12.07 -3.22
CA PRO A 267 -1.60 12.57 -4.39
C PRO A 267 -1.58 14.09 -4.49
N SER A 268 -2.53 14.78 -3.87
CA SER A 268 -2.58 16.25 -3.86
C SER A 268 -1.55 16.90 -2.93
N VAL A 269 -0.93 16.11 -2.05
CA VAL A 269 0.08 16.55 -1.07
C VAL A 269 1.41 15.83 -1.26
N LEU A 270 1.67 15.26 -2.44
CA LEU A 270 2.94 14.60 -2.73
C LEU A 270 4.13 15.54 -2.59
N GLU A 271 4.01 16.75 -3.13
CA GLU A 271 5.07 17.75 -3.14
C GLU A 271 4.83 18.82 -2.06
N THR A 272 5.92 19.33 -1.49
CA THR A 272 5.87 20.49 -0.62
C THR A 272 5.47 21.72 -1.42
N GLN A 273 4.41 22.40 -1.00
CA GLN A 273 4.01 23.70 -1.53
C GLN A 273 4.53 24.81 -0.62
N SER A 274 4.98 25.93 -1.21
CA SER A 274 5.71 27.02 -0.53
C SER A 274 5.07 27.56 0.76
N ASP A 275 3.76 27.45 0.88
CA ASP A 275 2.98 28.00 2.00
C ASP A 275 2.24 26.94 2.82
N ARG A 276 2.61 25.65 2.63
CA ARG A 276 1.91 24.52 3.25
C ARG A 276 2.87 23.57 3.96
N GLN A 277 2.30 22.62 4.64
CA GLN A 277 2.98 21.50 5.27
C GLN A 277 3.89 20.76 4.25
N THR A 278 5.00 20.22 4.74
CA THR A 278 5.93 19.37 3.98
C THR A 278 5.18 18.25 3.27
N GLY A 279 5.47 18.05 2.00
CA GLY A 279 4.83 17.03 1.18
C GLY A 279 5.23 15.61 1.56
N VAL A 280 4.43 14.64 1.12
CA VAL A 280 4.63 13.21 1.40
C VAL A 280 6.02 12.75 0.98
N VAL A 281 6.47 13.15 -0.20
CA VAL A 281 7.79 12.75 -0.75
C VAL A 281 8.93 13.25 0.13
N ASP A 282 8.89 14.52 0.52
CA ASP A 282 9.97 15.12 1.33
C ASP A 282 10.00 14.54 2.74
N GLU A 283 8.83 14.23 3.32
CA GLU A 283 8.73 13.55 4.60
C GLU A 283 9.33 12.13 4.55
N ILE A 284 9.03 11.37 3.50
CA ILE A 284 9.61 10.03 3.32
C ILE A 284 11.12 10.14 3.16
N LYS A 285 11.62 11.03 2.27
CA LYS A 285 13.06 11.22 2.07
C LYS A 285 13.78 11.60 3.36
N ALA A 286 13.24 12.57 4.10
CA ALA A 286 13.82 13.01 5.36
C ALA A 286 13.84 11.89 6.42
N TRP A 287 12.88 10.97 6.38
CA TRP A 287 12.78 9.86 7.32
C TRP A 287 13.77 8.75 7.01
N ILE A 288 13.82 8.29 5.75
CA ILE A 288 14.70 7.18 5.34
C ILE A 288 16.19 7.59 5.26
N SER A 289 16.50 8.89 5.14
CA SER A 289 17.88 9.40 5.14
C SER A 289 18.49 9.49 6.54
N LYS A 290 17.71 9.33 7.60
CA LYS A 290 18.21 9.31 8.97
C LYS A 290 18.79 7.93 9.28
N LYS A 291 20.09 7.77 9.05
CA LYS A 291 20.84 6.58 9.49
C LYS A 291 20.98 6.51 10.99
#